data_4d66953cac0581e550af74b54512b57d
#
_entry.id   4d66953cac0581e550af74b54512b57d
#
_cell.length_a   1.000
_cell.length_b   1.000
_cell.length_c   1.000
_cell.angle_alpha   90.00
_cell.angle_beta   90.00
_cell.angle_gamma   90.00
#
_symmetry.space_group_name_H-M   'P 1'
#
loop_
_entity.id
_entity.type
_entity.pdbx_description
1 polymer ?
#
loop_
_entity_poly.entity_id
_entity_poly.type
_entity_poly.pdbx_seq_one_letter_code
_entity_poly.pdbx_strand_id
1 'polypeptide(L)'
;MLDISILPRRPEADDWAFVFAGRNSLTALRGQPGTPWRLGEVDSLWNLDKDLAVPMGYWNGKAAWAFSIPENSDTGLDALSGNLYGLLGRADDSLFHAHGRAYQLLHWQDTHRYCGRCGSPTSIIEDGRAVACGECSMRVYPRISPCVIVLVSKGDKMLLAAAAGYQKRFYSTLAGFMEPGETCEQTVIPEVSEAVGIEIGNIRYFTSHTLTFP
;
A
#
# COMPACT_ATOMS: atom_id res chain seq x y z
N MET A 1 -10.53 11.49 -5.71
CA MET A 1 -9.67 10.61 -6.54
C MET A 1 -8.20 10.96 -6.28
N LEU A 2 -7.32 9.97 -6.26
CA LEU A 2 -5.87 10.17 -6.11
C LEU A 2 -5.24 10.41 -7.49
N ASP A 3 -4.49 11.52 -7.62
CA ASP A 3 -3.66 11.84 -8.78
C ASP A 3 -2.20 11.71 -8.35
N ILE A 4 -1.43 10.86 -9.00
CA ILE A 4 -0.04 10.52 -8.67
C ILE A 4 1.00 11.46 -9.32
N SER A 5 0.58 12.65 -9.75
CA SER A 5 1.48 13.67 -10.29
C SER A 5 2.56 14.08 -9.28
N ILE A 6 3.68 14.58 -9.79
CA ILE A 6 4.81 15.04 -8.97
C ILE A 6 4.39 16.26 -8.14
N LEU A 7 4.81 16.30 -6.88
CA LEU A 7 4.69 17.47 -6.00
C LEU A 7 6.02 18.23 -6.00
N PRO A 8 6.15 19.33 -6.74
CA PRO A 8 7.44 20.04 -6.90
C PRO A 8 7.74 21.00 -5.73
N ARG A 9 7.16 20.79 -4.56
CA ARG A 9 7.29 21.66 -3.38
C ARG A 9 7.34 20.87 -2.09
N ARG A 10 7.66 21.50 -0.99
CA ARG A 10 7.58 20.94 0.36
C ARG A 10 6.13 20.92 0.89
N PRO A 11 5.84 20.09 1.92
CA PRO A 11 4.52 20.06 2.57
C PRO A 11 4.14 21.39 3.22
N GLU A 12 2.88 21.75 3.09
CA GLU A 12 2.27 22.96 3.68
C GLU A 12 1.12 22.60 4.62
N ALA A 13 0.75 23.52 5.52
CA ALA A 13 -0.22 23.28 6.59
C ALA A 13 -1.61 22.80 6.08
N ASP A 14 -2.04 23.25 4.90
CA ASP A 14 -3.35 22.88 4.32
C ASP A 14 -3.30 21.61 3.45
N ASP A 15 -2.15 20.96 3.34
CA ASP A 15 -2.01 19.69 2.64
C ASP A 15 -2.59 18.52 3.45
N TRP A 16 -2.90 17.43 2.76
CA TRP A 16 -3.29 16.20 3.40
C TRP A 16 -2.07 15.47 3.99
N ALA A 17 -2.20 15.03 5.23
CA ALA A 17 -1.24 14.19 5.93
C ALA A 17 -1.83 12.80 6.20
N PHE A 18 -1.25 11.78 5.59
CA PHE A 18 -1.51 10.38 5.86
C PHE A 18 -0.43 9.89 6.83
N VAL A 19 -0.78 9.71 8.10
CA VAL A 19 0.19 9.43 9.17
C VAL A 19 0.09 7.98 9.59
N PHE A 20 1.23 7.31 9.74
CA PHE A 20 1.33 5.92 10.15
C PHE A 20 2.26 5.76 11.37
N ALA A 21 1.80 4.98 12.33
CA ALA A 21 2.61 4.46 13.43
C ALA A 21 2.83 2.96 13.18
N GLY A 22 4.00 2.59 12.67
CA GLY A 22 4.25 1.25 12.15
C GLY A 22 3.25 0.86 11.03
N ARG A 23 2.46 -0.19 11.26
CA ARG A 23 1.43 -0.65 10.30
C ARG A 23 0.06 0.00 10.48
N ASN A 24 -0.09 0.83 11.51
CA ASN A 24 -1.36 1.44 11.84
C ASN A 24 -1.48 2.83 11.22
N SER A 25 -2.54 3.04 10.45
CA SER A 25 -2.91 4.38 9.99
C SER A 25 -3.59 5.14 11.13
N LEU A 26 -3.16 6.37 11.35
CA LEU A 26 -3.75 7.31 12.29
C LEU A 26 -4.68 8.24 11.54
N THR A 27 -5.97 8.14 11.79
CA THR A 27 -7.00 8.87 11.04
C THR A 27 -7.84 9.73 11.96
N ALA A 28 -8.39 10.83 11.43
CA ALA A 28 -9.25 11.71 12.18
C ALA A 28 -10.59 11.03 12.50
N LEU A 29 -11.14 11.27 13.70
CA LEU A 29 -12.48 10.80 14.08
C LEU A 29 -13.59 11.50 13.30
N ARG A 30 -13.30 12.66 12.72
CA ARG A 30 -14.27 13.42 11.91
C ARG A 30 -14.40 12.86 10.50
N GLY A 31 -15.57 13.01 9.90
CA GLY A 31 -15.83 12.57 8.53
C GLY A 31 -16.09 11.07 8.44
N GLN A 32 -15.71 10.50 7.30
CA GLN A 32 -15.82 9.05 7.11
C GLN A 32 -14.62 8.31 7.72
N PRO A 33 -14.74 7.00 8.00
CA PRO A 33 -13.62 6.19 8.44
C PRO A 33 -12.43 6.32 7.50
N GLY A 34 -11.24 6.58 8.05
CA GLY A 34 -10.02 6.76 7.26
C GLY A 34 -9.74 8.19 6.84
N THR A 35 -10.54 9.20 7.23
CA THR A 35 -10.27 10.61 6.90
C THR A 35 -8.85 10.99 7.35
N PRO A 36 -7.97 11.47 6.42
CA PRO A 36 -6.64 11.92 6.77
C PRO A 36 -6.69 13.28 7.48
N TRP A 37 -5.57 13.70 8.00
CA TRP A 37 -5.40 14.98 8.68
C TRP A 37 -5.07 16.09 7.70
N ARG A 38 -5.31 17.36 8.10
CA ARG A 38 -4.56 18.47 7.55
C ARG A 38 -3.21 18.52 8.25
N LEU A 39 -2.14 18.76 7.52
CA LEU A 39 -0.80 18.76 8.10
C LEU A 39 -0.68 19.73 9.28
N GLY A 40 -1.24 20.95 9.17
CA GLY A 40 -1.24 21.95 10.23
C GLY A 40 -1.96 21.52 11.52
N GLU A 41 -2.81 20.50 11.48
CA GLU A 41 -3.51 19.98 12.67
C GLU A 41 -2.63 19.06 13.50
N VAL A 42 -1.67 18.39 12.87
CA VAL A 42 -0.88 17.32 13.49
C VAL A 42 0.62 17.56 13.47
N ASP A 43 1.09 18.54 12.74
CA ASP A 43 2.52 18.86 12.59
C ASP A 43 3.20 19.09 13.96
N SER A 44 2.64 19.96 14.79
CA SER A 44 3.18 20.24 16.12
C SER A 44 2.93 19.11 17.13
N LEU A 45 1.86 18.34 16.95
CA LEU A 45 1.50 17.26 17.87
C LEU A 45 2.48 16.08 17.76
N TRP A 46 2.78 15.67 16.54
CA TRP A 46 3.65 14.53 16.27
C TRP A 46 5.05 14.93 15.83
N ASN A 47 5.38 16.23 15.81
CA ASN A 47 6.67 16.77 15.37
C ASN A 47 7.11 16.16 14.04
N LEU A 48 6.23 16.27 13.03
CA LEU A 48 6.42 15.63 11.74
C LEU A 48 7.63 16.22 11.00
N ASP A 49 8.59 15.38 10.64
CA ASP A 49 9.73 15.79 9.85
C ASP A 49 9.33 15.95 8.37
N LYS A 50 9.25 17.21 7.92
CA LYS A 50 8.86 17.55 6.55
C LYS A 50 9.93 17.18 5.51
N ASP A 51 11.17 16.98 5.93
CA ASP A 51 12.24 16.53 5.06
C ASP A 51 12.17 15.01 4.79
N LEU A 52 11.46 14.29 5.67
CA LEU A 52 11.15 12.86 5.50
C LEU A 52 9.74 12.62 4.93
N ALA A 53 8.99 13.68 4.62
CA ALA A 53 7.67 13.56 4.04
C ALA A 53 7.70 12.86 2.68
N VAL A 54 6.86 11.85 2.51
CA VAL A 54 6.77 11.07 1.27
C VAL A 54 5.68 11.63 0.37
N PRO A 55 6.02 12.15 -0.82
CA PRO A 55 5.04 12.71 -1.73
C PRO A 55 4.14 11.61 -2.31
N MET A 56 2.84 11.83 -2.20
CA MET A 56 1.84 10.90 -2.74
C MET A 56 1.20 11.38 -4.04
N GLY A 57 1.29 12.67 -4.35
CA GLY A 57 0.55 13.35 -5.40
C GLY A 57 -0.58 14.18 -4.83
N TYR A 58 -1.72 14.24 -5.53
CA TYR A 58 -2.89 15.03 -5.09
C TYR A 58 -4.05 14.10 -4.75
N TRP A 59 -4.65 14.31 -3.60
CA TRP A 59 -5.90 13.64 -3.21
C TRP A 59 -7.01 14.69 -3.05
N ASN A 60 -8.11 14.50 -3.79
CA ASN A 60 -9.22 15.46 -3.84
C ASN A 60 -8.76 16.90 -4.11
N GLY A 61 -7.86 17.06 -5.10
CA GLY A 61 -7.37 18.35 -5.58
C GLY A 61 -6.37 19.08 -4.68
N LYS A 62 -5.96 18.48 -3.56
CA LYS A 62 -4.91 19.02 -2.67
C LYS A 62 -3.73 18.07 -2.58
N ALA A 63 -2.55 18.63 -2.41
CA ALA A 63 -1.34 17.84 -2.22
C ALA A 63 -1.48 16.90 -1.01
N ALA A 64 -0.94 15.71 -1.15
CA ALA A 64 -1.02 14.66 -0.15
C ALA A 64 0.38 14.09 0.13
N TRP A 65 0.67 13.91 1.41
CA TRP A 65 1.95 13.46 1.93
C TRP A 65 1.76 12.33 2.92
N ALA A 66 2.66 11.37 2.92
CA ALA A 66 2.69 10.31 3.91
C ALA A 66 3.82 10.55 4.91
N PHE A 67 3.54 10.26 6.18
CA PHE A 67 4.46 10.41 7.30
C PHE A 67 4.47 9.14 8.13
N SER A 68 5.66 8.78 8.62
CA SER A 68 5.82 7.72 9.61
C SER A 68 6.24 8.31 10.95
N ILE A 69 5.60 7.86 12.02
CA ILE A 69 5.98 8.18 13.39
C ILE A 69 6.27 6.89 14.17
N PRO A 70 7.00 6.95 15.30
CA PRO A 70 7.25 5.78 16.13
C PRO A 70 5.95 5.09 16.56
N GLU A 71 5.93 3.76 16.60
CA GLU A 71 4.73 2.96 16.96
C GLU A 71 4.16 3.31 18.36
N ASN A 72 5.03 3.71 19.29
CA ASN A 72 4.66 4.05 20.66
C ASN A 72 4.36 5.54 20.85
N SER A 73 4.20 6.30 19.76
CA SER A 73 3.83 7.72 19.86
C SER A 73 2.48 7.87 20.53
N ASP A 74 2.40 8.78 21.52
CA ASP A 74 1.11 9.18 22.08
C ASP A 74 0.30 9.85 20.95
N THR A 75 -0.84 9.28 20.62
CA THR A 75 -1.70 9.85 19.59
C THR A 75 -2.43 11.10 20.07
N GLY A 76 -2.57 11.31 21.38
CA GLY A 76 -3.02 12.56 22.05
C GLY A 76 -4.31 13.19 21.56
N LEU A 77 -4.86 12.67 20.48
CA LEU A 77 -6.06 13.13 19.81
C LEU A 77 -7.09 12.02 19.78
N ASP A 78 -8.32 12.40 19.49
CA ASP A 78 -9.39 11.52 19.03
C ASP A 78 -9.00 10.90 17.67
N ALA A 79 -7.88 10.18 17.66
CA ALA A 79 -7.38 9.47 16.47
C ALA A 79 -7.85 8.01 16.52
N LEU A 80 -8.41 7.55 15.40
CA LEU A 80 -8.59 6.12 15.18
C LEU A 80 -7.25 5.55 14.72
N SER A 81 -6.71 4.61 15.48
CA SER A 81 -5.55 3.80 15.07
C SER A 81 -6.03 2.44 14.60
N GLY A 82 -5.62 2.03 13.42
CA GLY A 82 -5.96 0.72 12.90
C GLY A 82 -5.19 0.38 11.64
N ASN A 83 -5.01 -0.92 11.40
CA ASN A 83 -4.42 -1.37 10.14
C ASN A 83 -5.39 -1.16 8.97
N LEU A 84 -4.88 -1.28 7.75
CA LEU A 84 -5.67 -1.03 6.53
C LEU A 84 -6.87 -1.98 6.38
N TYR A 85 -6.82 -3.20 6.95
CA TYR A 85 -7.99 -4.09 6.97
C TYR A 85 -9.19 -3.49 7.69
N GLY A 86 -8.97 -2.66 8.70
CA GLY A 86 -10.02 -1.93 9.40
C GLY A 86 -10.74 -0.88 8.55
N LEU A 87 -10.15 -0.46 7.44
CA LEU A 87 -10.74 0.48 6.48
C LEU A 87 -11.48 -0.22 5.33
N LEU A 88 -11.20 -1.50 5.10
CA LEU A 88 -11.78 -2.26 4.00
C LEU A 88 -13.32 -2.33 4.16
N GLY A 89 -14.04 -1.87 3.14
CA GLY A 89 -15.49 -1.81 3.12
C GLY A 89 -16.13 -0.77 4.07
N ARG A 90 -15.30 0.06 4.75
CA ARG A 90 -15.76 1.14 5.65
C ARG A 90 -15.37 2.52 5.15
N ALA A 91 -14.22 2.66 4.52
CA ALA A 91 -13.81 3.84 3.77
C ALA A 91 -14.27 3.71 2.31
N ASP A 92 -14.42 4.84 1.60
CA ASP A 92 -14.60 4.77 0.14
C ASP A 92 -13.31 4.27 -0.55
N ASP A 93 -13.45 3.72 -1.76
CA ASP A 93 -12.34 3.11 -2.49
C ASP A 93 -11.19 4.08 -2.73
N SER A 94 -11.49 5.36 -3.02
CA SER A 94 -10.46 6.38 -3.25
C SER A 94 -9.61 6.63 -2.01
N LEU A 95 -10.25 6.66 -0.84
CA LEU A 95 -9.59 6.86 0.44
C LEU A 95 -8.80 5.62 0.85
N PHE A 96 -9.38 4.43 0.66
CA PHE A 96 -8.69 3.17 0.91
C PHE A 96 -7.41 3.04 0.07
N HIS A 97 -7.48 3.35 -1.23
CA HIS A 97 -6.33 3.33 -2.13
C HIS A 97 -5.28 4.39 -1.76
N ALA A 98 -5.71 5.57 -1.29
CA ALA A 98 -4.78 6.61 -0.82
C ALA A 98 -3.98 6.14 0.40
N HIS A 99 -4.64 5.52 1.39
CA HIS A 99 -3.96 4.92 2.54
C HIS A 99 -3.02 3.78 2.13
N GLY A 100 -3.46 2.93 1.20
CA GLY A 100 -2.63 1.86 0.67
C GLY A 100 -1.36 2.36 0.01
N ARG A 101 -1.48 3.38 -0.84
CA ARG A 101 -0.31 4.03 -1.46
C ARG A 101 0.62 4.65 -0.42
N ALA A 102 0.07 5.36 0.57
CA ALA A 102 0.85 5.96 1.64
C ALA A 102 1.69 4.90 2.36
N TYR A 103 1.04 3.82 2.79
CA TYR A 103 1.71 2.71 3.47
C TYR A 103 2.79 2.05 2.62
N GLN A 104 2.48 1.74 1.35
CA GLN A 104 3.44 1.10 0.44
C GLN A 104 4.68 1.96 0.21
N LEU A 105 4.52 3.27 0.04
CA LEU A 105 5.64 4.19 -0.17
C LEU A 105 6.49 4.34 1.10
N LEU A 106 5.89 4.48 2.28
CA LEU A 106 6.59 4.54 3.56
C LEU A 106 7.36 3.24 3.83
N HIS A 107 6.71 2.09 3.64
CA HIS A 107 7.34 0.79 3.81
C HIS A 107 8.50 0.56 2.83
N TRP A 108 8.32 0.96 1.57
CA TRP A 108 9.38 0.88 0.58
C TRP A 108 10.58 1.74 0.96
N GLN A 109 10.40 2.98 1.38
CA GLN A 109 11.50 3.85 1.82
C GLN A 109 12.21 3.27 3.04
N ASP A 110 11.47 2.77 4.01
CA ASP A 110 12.02 2.17 5.22
C ASP A 110 12.88 0.94 4.92
N THR A 111 12.43 0.08 4.01
CA THR A 111 13.13 -1.16 3.63
C THR A 111 14.27 -0.95 2.63
N HIS A 112 14.43 0.26 2.08
CA HIS A 112 15.47 0.58 1.10
C HIS A 112 16.43 1.69 1.56
N ARG A 113 16.63 1.82 2.87
CA ARG A 113 17.61 2.76 3.47
C ARG A 113 19.06 2.41 3.10
N TYR A 114 19.31 1.16 2.75
CA TYR A 114 20.61 0.66 2.35
C TYR A 114 20.55 0.00 0.98
N CYS A 115 21.64 0.16 0.24
CA CYS A 115 21.78 -0.41 -1.09
C CYS A 115 21.82 -1.94 -1.05
N GLY A 116 20.92 -2.62 -1.76
CA GLY A 116 20.92 -4.08 -1.84
C GLY A 116 22.11 -4.67 -2.60
N ARG A 117 22.95 -3.84 -3.26
CA ARG A 117 24.15 -4.27 -3.98
C ARG A 117 25.43 -4.15 -3.15
N CYS A 118 25.63 -3.03 -2.46
CA CYS A 118 26.90 -2.73 -1.77
C CYS A 118 26.75 -2.40 -0.28
N GLY A 119 25.52 -2.36 0.24
CA GLY A 119 25.25 -2.09 1.65
C GLY A 119 25.35 -0.62 2.08
N SER A 120 25.80 0.29 1.21
CA SER A 120 25.94 1.72 1.54
C SER A 120 24.56 2.41 1.68
N PRO A 121 24.47 3.49 2.45
CA PRO A 121 23.22 4.25 2.56
C PRO A 121 22.70 4.74 1.21
N THR A 122 21.39 4.83 1.08
CA THR A 122 20.71 5.40 -0.08
C THR A 122 20.19 6.79 0.24
N SER A 123 19.97 7.59 -0.80
CA SER A 123 19.34 8.89 -0.73
C SER A 123 18.10 8.95 -1.60
N ILE A 124 17.08 9.70 -1.18
CA ILE A 124 15.87 9.96 -1.96
C ILE A 124 16.24 10.83 -3.16
N ILE A 125 15.77 10.45 -4.34
CA ILE A 125 15.94 11.18 -5.60
C ILE A 125 14.60 11.29 -6.35
N GLU A 126 14.57 12.06 -7.44
CA GLU A 126 13.41 12.19 -8.33
C GLU A 126 12.14 12.57 -7.56
N ASP A 127 12.23 13.59 -6.68
CA ASP A 127 11.11 14.08 -5.87
C ASP A 127 10.38 12.95 -5.09
N GLY A 128 11.14 12.05 -4.48
CA GLY A 128 10.60 10.96 -3.66
C GLY A 128 10.19 9.71 -4.45
N ARG A 129 10.41 9.66 -5.76
CA ARG A 129 9.99 8.54 -6.62
C ARG A 129 11.00 7.40 -6.67
N ALA A 130 12.25 7.66 -6.34
CA ALA A 130 13.31 6.67 -6.32
C ALA A 130 14.28 6.93 -5.17
N VAL A 131 15.07 5.91 -4.84
CA VAL A 131 16.27 6.05 -4.01
C VAL A 131 17.50 5.66 -4.82
N ALA A 132 18.62 6.31 -4.55
CA ALA A 132 19.91 5.99 -5.19
C ALA A 132 21.02 5.78 -4.16
N CYS A 133 21.92 4.88 -4.48
CA CYS A 133 23.15 4.67 -3.76
C CYS A 133 24.21 5.67 -4.24
N GLY A 134 24.80 6.44 -3.31
CA GLY A 134 25.89 7.37 -3.63
C GLY A 134 27.19 6.67 -4.09
N GLU A 135 27.43 5.44 -3.64
CA GLU A 135 28.66 4.69 -3.94
C GLU A 135 28.62 3.94 -5.28
N CYS A 136 27.56 3.18 -5.54
CA CYS A 136 27.49 2.33 -6.73
C CYS A 136 26.45 2.79 -7.76
N SER A 137 25.82 3.93 -7.53
CA SER A 137 24.82 4.54 -8.42
C SER A 137 23.61 3.65 -8.73
N MET A 138 23.38 2.58 -7.96
CA MET A 138 22.19 1.75 -8.08
C MET A 138 20.95 2.57 -7.73
N ARG A 139 19.95 2.57 -8.61
CA ARG A 139 18.64 3.19 -8.36
C ARG A 139 17.59 2.13 -8.08
N VAL A 140 16.70 2.42 -7.15
CA VAL A 140 15.58 1.54 -6.80
C VAL A 140 14.30 2.35 -6.75
N TYR A 141 13.29 1.86 -7.45
CA TYR A 141 11.94 2.40 -7.47
C TYR A 141 11.01 1.63 -6.52
N PRO A 142 9.86 2.18 -6.13
CA PRO A 142 8.85 1.45 -5.37
C PRO A 142 8.54 0.11 -6.02
N ARG A 143 8.64 -0.96 -5.23
CA ARG A 143 8.44 -2.31 -5.73
C ARG A 143 6.95 -2.60 -5.89
N ILE A 144 6.57 -3.21 -7.01
CA ILE A 144 5.25 -3.75 -7.27
C ILE A 144 5.42 -5.26 -7.43
N SER A 145 4.62 -6.04 -6.68
CA SER A 145 4.59 -7.50 -6.77
C SER A 145 3.25 -7.91 -7.38
N PRO A 146 3.19 -8.18 -8.70
CA PRO A 146 1.95 -8.59 -9.35
C PRO A 146 1.48 -9.93 -8.82
N CYS A 147 0.16 -10.07 -8.62
CA CYS A 147 -0.46 -11.33 -8.29
C CYS A 147 -1.76 -11.50 -9.09
N VAL A 148 -2.17 -12.74 -9.28
CA VAL A 148 -3.48 -13.07 -9.83
C VAL A 148 -4.43 -13.43 -8.70
N ILE A 149 -5.70 -13.01 -8.85
CA ILE A 149 -6.81 -13.43 -7.98
C ILE A 149 -7.81 -14.13 -8.88
N VAL A 150 -8.13 -15.39 -8.57
CA VAL A 150 -8.85 -16.28 -9.49
C VAL A 150 -10.16 -16.76 -8.88
N LEU A 151 -11.27 -16.41 -9.51
CA LEU A 151 -12.56 -17.02 -9.23
C LEU A 151 -12.77 -18.21 -10.17
N VAL A 152 -12.62 -19.42 -9.65
CA VAL A 152 -12.92 -20.65 -10.39
C VAL A 152 -14.42 -20.95 -10.29
N SER A 153 -15.08 -21.16 -11.43
CA SER A 153 -16.51 -21.45 -11.49
C SER A 153 -16.82 -22.69 -12.33
N LYS A 154 -17.89 -23.41 -11.97
CA LYS A 154 -18.43 -24.53 -12.73
C LYS A 154 -19.97 -24.46 -12.68
N GLY A 155 -20.57 -24.10 -13.80
CA GLY A 155 -22.02 -23.80 -13.84
C GLY A 155 -22.35 -22.63 -12.93
N ASP A 156 -23.26 -22.83 -11.99
CA ASP A 156 -23.71 -21.90 -10.98
C ASP A 156 -22.90 -21.89 -9.67
N LYS A 157 -21.86 -22.71 -9.61
CA LYS A 157 -21.01 -22.86 -8.41
C LYS A 157 -19.68 -22.14 -8.57
N MET A 158 -19.19 -21.60 -7.45
CA MET A 158 -17.85 -21.02 -7.34
C MET A 158 -17.00 -21.78 -6.31
N LEU A 159 -15.70 -21.86 -6.57
CA LEU A 159 -14.75 -22.44 -5.65
C LEU A 159 -14.17 -21.34 -4.76
N LEU A 160 -14.26 -21.56 -3.46
CA LEU A 160 -13.57 -20.76 -2.45
C LEU A 160 -12.72 -21.69 -1.60
N ALA A 161 -11.54 -21.25 -1.19
CA ALA A 161 -10.63 -21.98 -0.34
C ALA A 161 -10.39 -21.25 0.99
N ALA A 162 -10.05 -22.02 2.02
CA ALA A 162 -9.58 -21.49 3.29
C ALA A 162 -8.18 -22.00 3.55
N ALA A 163 -7.26 -21.10 3.91
CA ALA A 163 -5.91 -21.50 4.28
C ALA A 163 -5.90 -22.34 5.55
N ALA A 164 -5.09 -23.39 5.56
CA ALA A 164 -4.91 -24.24 6.73
C ALA A 164 -4.21 -23.46 7.86
N GLY A 165 -4.66 -23.66 9.10
CA GLY A 165 -4.02 -23.06 10.28
C GLY A 165 -4.62 -21.74 10.77
N TYR A 166 -5.54 -21.11 10.07
CA TYR A 166 -6.26 -19.96 10.60
C TYR A 166 -7.34 -20.38 11.62
N GLN A 167 -7.34 -19.76 12.79
CA GLN A 167 -8.32 -20.07 13.86
C GLN A 167 -9.77 -19.77 13.44
N LYS A 168 -9.98 -18.74 12.60
CA LYS A 168 -11.27 -18.46 11.96
C LYS A 168 -11.15 -18.85 10.48
N ARG A 169 -11.98 -19.78 10.03
CA ARG A 169 -12.06 -20.13 8.62
C ARG A 169 -12.60 -18.95 7.82
N PHE A 170 -11.73 -18.32 7.07
CA PHE A 170 -12.09 -17.30 6.09
C PHE A 170 -11.93 -17.93 4.71
N TYR A 171 -13.02 -17.94 3.96
CA TYR A 171 -13.02 -18.45 2.59
C TYR A 171 -12.82 -17.32 1.61
N SER A 172 -11.87 -17.47 0.71
CA SER A 172 -11.55 -16.50 -0.35
C SER A 172 -11.39 -17.19 -1.69
N THR A 173 -11.33 -16.41 -2.74
CA THR A 173 -10.81 -16.82 -4.06
C THR A 173 -9.35 -17.25 -3.93
N LEU A 174 -8.87 -18.02 -4.91
CA LEU A 174 -7.45 -18.39 -4.97
C LEU A 174 -6.62 -17.19 -5.43
N ALA A 175 -5.38 -17.13 -4.97
CA ALA A 175 -4.45 -16.07 -5.35
C ALA A 175 -3.02 -16.61 -5.34
N GLY A 176 -2.19 -16.11 -6.24
CA GLY A 176 -0.77 -16.40 -6.29
C GLY A 176 0.02 -15.28 -6.94
N PHE A 177 1.33 -15.23 -6.67
CA PHE A 177 2.22 -14.26 -7.27
C PHE A 177 2.66 -14.69 -8.66
N MET A 178 2.84 -13.70 -9.53
CA MET A 178 3.41 -13.94 -10.86
C MET A 178 4.91 -14.14 -10.77
N GLU A 179 5.42 -15.12 -11.50
CA GLU A 179 6.85 -15.35 -11.65
C GLU A 179 7.44 -14.53 -12.82
N PRO A 180 8.75 -14.21 -12.79
CA PRO A 180 9.40 -13.51 -13.89
C PRO A 180 9.23 -14.24 -15.22
N GLY A 181 8.67 -13.56 -16.21
CA GLY A 181 8.45 -14.09 -17.57
C GLY A 181 7.04 -14.65 -17.81
N GLU A 182 6.18 -14.66 -16.80
CA GLU A 182 4.79 -15.12 -16.96
C GLU A 182 3.85 -13.96 -17.35
N THR A 183 2.80 -14.32 -18.08
CA THR A 183 1.58 -13.51 -18.19
C THR A 183 0.59 -13.88 -17.09
N CYS A 184 -0.41 -13.03 -16.83
CA CYS A 184 -1.47 -13.33 -15.85
C CYS A 184 -2.14 -14.68 -16.13
N GLU A 185 -2.43 -14.99 -17.40
CA GLU A 185 -3.06 -16.24 -17.81
C GLU A 185 -2.16 -17.46 -17.59
N GLN A 186 -0.85 -17.31 -17.77
CA GLN A 186 0.13 -18.37 -17.53
C GLN A 186 0.28 -18.67 -16.04
N THR A 187 0.19 -17.66 -15.18
CA THR A 187 0.25 -17.83 -13.72
C THR A 187 -1.00 -18.54 -13.19
N VAL A 188 -2.19 -18.27 -13.74
CA VAL A 188 -3.47 -18.80 -13.20
C VAL A 188 -3.53 -20.33 -13.20
N ILE A 189 -2.99 -21.00 -14.22
CA ILE A 189 -3.10 -22.47 -14.37
C ILE A 189 -2.30 -23.21 -13.28
N PRO A 190 -0.97 -22.97 -13.12
CA PRO A 190 -0.20 -23.62 -12.07
C PRO A 190 -0.71 -23.27 -10.66
N GLU A 191 -1.02 -22.00 -10.40
CA GLU A 191 -1.48 -21.55 -9.07
C GLU A 191 -2.75 -22.27 -8.62
N VAL A 192 -3.74 -22.44 -9.51
CA VAL A 192 -4.95 -23.21 -9.18
C VAL A 192 -4.65 -24.69 -8.98
N SER A 193 -3.81 -25.29 -9.83
CA SER A 193 -3.42 -26.68 -9.71
C SER A 193 -2.66 -26.96 -8.41
N GLU A 194 -1.73 -26.08 -8.03
CA GLU A 194 -0.93 -26.21 -6.80
C GLU A 194 -1.79 -26.01 -5.54
N ALA A 195 -2.70 -25.04 -5.55
CA ALA A 195 -3.52 -24.74 -4.38
C ALA A 195 -4.59 -25.79 -4.10
N VAL A 196 -5.22 -26.37 -5.13
CA VAL A 196 -6.42 -27.21 -4.97
C VAL A 196 -6.44 -28.47 -5.85
N GLY A 197 -5.41 -28.74 -6.67
CA GLY A 197 -5.25 -29.96 -7.43
C GLY A 197 -6.24 -30.17 -8.58
N ILE A 198 -6.79 -29.07 -9.14
CA ILE A 198 -7.74 -29.16 -10.26
C ILE A 198 -7.18 -28.53 -11.53
N GLU A 199 -7.61 -29.06 -12.67
CA GLU A 199 -7.35 -28.46 -13.97
C GLU A 199 -8.46 -27.47 -14.34
N ILE A 200 -8.06 -26.34 -14.90
CA ILE A 200 -8.95 -25.26 -15.32
C ILE A 200 -8.73 -24.91 -16.79
N GLY A 201 -9.73 -24.29 -17.40
CA GLY A 201 -9.68 -23.74 -18.76
C GLY A 201 -10.58 -22.51 -18.88
N ASN A 202 -10.68 -21.97 -20.10
CA ASN A 202 -11.53 -20.80 -20.37
C ASN A 202 -11.22 -19.59 -19.48
N ILE A 203 -9.93 -19.29 -19.28
CA ILE A 203 -9.47 -18.15 -18.49
C ILE A 203 -9.94 -16.86 -19.15
N ARG A 204 -10.52 -15.97 -18.34
CA ARG A 204 -10.98 -14.65 -18.77
C ARG A 204 -10.49 -13.58 -17.81
N TYR A 205 -9.84 -12.56 -18.34
CA TYR A 205 -9.52 -11.36 -17.57
C TYR A 205 -10.80 -10.61 -17.19
N PHE A 206 -10.90 -10.24 -15.93
CA PHE A 206 -12.02 -9.47 -15.41
C PHE A 206 -11.64 -8.01 -15.14
N THR A 207 -10.67 -7.78 -14.27
CA THR A 207 -10.21 -6.42 -13.92
C THR A 207 -8.87 -6.47 -13.21
N SER A 208 -8.24 -5.30 -13.03
CA SER A 208 -7.08 -5.13 -12.16
C SER A 208 -7.38 -4.16 -11.03
N HIS A 209 -6.89 -4.49 -9.84
CA HIS A 209 -6.95 -3.66 -8.66
C HIS A 209 -5.59 -3.53 -8.00
N THR A 210 -5.38 -2.42 -7.28
CA THR A 210 -4.24 -2.30 -6.38
C THR A 210 -4.55 -3.04 -5.08
N LEU A 211 -3.66 -3.94 -4.67
CA LEU A 211 -3.67 -4.50 -3.32
C LEU A 211 -2.80 -3.62 -2.43
N THR A 212 -3.36 -3.22 -1.32
CA THR A 212 -2.72 -2.29 -0.37
C THR A 212 -1.98 -3.01 0.75
N PHE A 213 -2.00 -4.33 0.73
CA PHE A 213 -1.35 -5.19 1.73
C PHE A 213 -0.05 -5.73 1.16
N PRO A 214 1.08 -5.59 1.88
CA PRO A 214 2.31 -6.26 1.56
C PRO A 214 2.24 -7.74 1.90
#